data_c163b7592606620f39a9b26156dc9b5c
#
_entry.id   c163b7592606620f39a9b26156dc9b5c
#
_cell.length_a   1.000
_cell.length_b   1.000
_cell.length_c   1.000
_cell.angle_alpha   90.00
_cell.angle_beta   90.00
_cell.angle_gamma   90.00
#
_symmetry.space_group_name_H-M   'P 1'
#
loop_
_entity.id
_entity.type
_entity.pdbx_description
1 polymer ?
#
loop_
_entity_poly.entity_id
_entity_poly.type
_entity_poly.pdbx_seq_one_letter_code
_entity_poly.pdbx_strand_id
1 'polypeptide(L)'
;MVANDGRFLGPFPGQQTKFFERSEREVFYGGAGGGGKSLCGMAKFGQQLAVERQRFDRGEIKKSKAWGIYLRRTMPDLRQAIDRSYQFFKDIDPSADYNINDHIWTLPSCGDAHFQFGHMQSEKDKYNYKSSEFSFCFFDELTEFTETMYEYMDTRLRSSDPVLDAMVQMCSASNPDGAGLLWVRKRFIENKEPEVVYRKEIRLRDGRIKNYDTIFIPARLDDNPVLMASGTYEASLTNKRPEVREAILEGNWWVNPGAFLGDVWDSRYHVCENHDVPKNVKVFRSCDPGLAAPSSVTWWYVDRDGGFTGIHNLHVKNHDAAMLAGRIREIEIFYGWWDEDANRSTLDGPMDEDAFNRNLAGGPSYAKVMAQCGVPWRRSRKDRFNGAGEILRRLNARRKSIHPGEPDVPLLRWMKRCTAPIETIPVLQSDPNNPNDVDTDGDDHCWDDTMYACLSRQLRIRDTKDEDDDDDNVVEMSSYRRRAGGAMGVPPGGW
;
A
#
# COMPACT_ATOMS: atom_id res chain seq x y z
N MET A 1 31.54 4.87 16.56
CA MET A 1 32.21 3.83 17.38
C MET A 1 33.50 3.43 16.67
N VAL A 2 34.49 2.96 17.43
CA VAL A 2 35.74 2.44 16.87
C VAL A 2 35.80 0.96 17.23
N ALA A 3 36.08 0.10 16.23
CA ALA A 3 36.30 -1.33 16.43
C ALA A 3 37.55 -1.58 17.26
N ASN A 4 37.71 -2.79 17.83
CA ASN A 4 38.88 -3.14 18.64
C ASN A 4 40.20 -3.09 17.85
N ASP A 5 40.18 -3.18 16.54
CA ASP A 5 41.31 -3.06 15.64
C ASP A 5 41.56 -1.60 15.15
N GLY A 6 40.84 -0.62 15.70
CA GLY A 6 40.96 0.79 15.37
C GLY A 6 40.17 1.23 14.14
N ARG A 7 39.43 0.34 13.46
CA ARG A 7 38.57 0.72 12.35
C ARG A 7 37.39 1.56 12.81
N PHE A 8 37.03 2.58 12.05
CA PHE A 8 35.85 3.39 12.32
C PHE A 8 34.58 2.61 11.92
N LEU A 9 33.75 2.31 12.91
CA LEU A 9 32.41 1.72 12.73
C LEU A 9 31.38 2.84 12.74
N GLY A 10 31.16 3.46 11.61
CA GLY A 10 30.22 4.56 11.48
C GLY A 10 29.68 4.71 10.08
N PRO A 11 28.67 5.58 9.92
CA PRO A 11 28.13 5.90 8.62
C PRO A 11 29.15 6.63 7.75
N PHE A 12 29.04 6.45 6.43
CA PHE A 12 29.79 7.31 5.49
C PHE A 12 29.28 8.76 5.57
N PRO A 13 30.16 9.74 5.25
CA PRO A 13 29.74 11.14 5.14
C PRO A 13 28.57 11.31 4.16
N GLY A 14 27.67 12.26 4.45
CA GLY A 14 26.49 12.51 3.62
C GLY A 14 25.20 12.05 4.28
N GLN A 15 24.30 11.43 3.54
CA GLN A 15 22.97 11.09 4.02
C GLN A 15 22.97 10.00 5.09
N GLN A 16 23.93 9.05 5.05
CA GLN A 16 24.11 8.06 6.10
C GLN A 16 24.41 8.73 7.45
N THR A 17 25.31 9.72 7.48
CA THR A 17 25.62 10.50 8.67
C THR A 17 24.39 11.27 9.16
N LYS A 18 23.67 11.92 8.25
CA LYS A 18 22.43 12.63 8.59
C LYS A 18 21.40 11.69 9.21
N PHE A 19 21.17 10.51 8.63
CA PHE A 19 20.29 9.51 9.22
C PHE A 19 20.76 9.08 10.62
N PHE A 20 22.05 8.82 10.78
CA PHE A 20 22.64 8.37 12.03
C PHE A 20 22.48 9.40 13.15
N GLU A 21 22.60 10.70 12.86
CA GLU A 21 22.51 11.79 13.82
C GLU A 21 21.07 12.12 14.28
N ARG A 22 20.04 11.61 13.61
CA ARG A 22 18.65 11.91 13.94
C ARG A 22 18.23 11.34 15.29
N SER A 23 17.40 12.09 16.02
CA SER A 23 16.84 11.69 17.31
C SER A 23 15.31 11.74 17.37
N GLU A 24 14.67 12.01 16.23
CA GLU A 24 13.23 12.03 16.08
C GLU A 24 12.62 10.66 16.35
N ARG A 25 11.36 10.62 16.78
CA ARG A 25 10.63 9.37 17.07
C ARG A 25 10.57 8.44 15.89
N GLU A 26 10.28 8.96 14.69
CA GLU A 26 10.28 8.23 13.45
C GLU A 26 11.32 8.80 12.48
N VAL A 27 12.24 7.95 12.03
CA VAL A 27 13.25 8.32 11.06
C VAL A 27 13.19 7.36 9.87
N PHE A 28 12.84 7.89 8.70
CA PHE A 28 12.79 7.12 7.46
C PHE A 28 13.98 7.44 6.55
N TYR A 29 14.78 6.42 6.22
CA TYR A 29 15.91 6.51 5.30
C TYR A 29 15.56 5.80 4.01
N GLY A 30 15.03 6.50 3.03
CA GLY A 30 14.44 5.91 1.84
C GLY A 30 14.92 6.50 0.53
N GLY A 31 14.90 5.70 -0.55
CA GLY A 31 15.28 6.13 -1.88
C GLY A 31 16.14 5.11 -2.62
N ALA A 32 17.19 5.57 -3.30
CA ALA A 32 18.01 4.77 -4.19
C ALA A 32 18.55 3.49 -3.55
N GLY A 33 18.64 2.43 -4.34
CA GLY A 33 19.31 1.19 -3.97
C GLY A 33 20.80 1.41 -3.73
N GLY A 34 21.41 0.55 -2.91
CA GLY A 34 22.86 0.60 -2.68
C GLY A 34 23.35 1.65 -1.68
N GLY A 35 22.50 2.53 -1.15
CA GLY A 35 22.89 3.61 -0.23
C GLY A 35 23.35 3.15 1.18
N GLY A 36 23.49 1.84 1.43
CA GLY A 36 23.97 1.31 2.72
C GLY A 36 22.91 1.27 3.83
N LYS A 37 21.63 1.39 3.48
CA LYS A 37 20.48 1.53 4.38
C LYS A 37 20.41 0.47 5.49
N SER A 38 20.51 -0.81 5.14
CA SER A 38 20.37 -1.94 6.07
C SER A 38 21.43 -1.95 7.17
N LEU A 39 22.69 -1.62 6.83
CA LEU A 39 23.76 -1.54 7.83
C LEU A 39 23.59 -0.32 8.74
N CYS A 40 23.11 0.80 8.19
CA CYS A 40 22.82 2.00 8.97
C CYS A 40 21.78 1.75 10.06
N GLY A 41 20.79 0.87 9.82
CA GLY A 41 19.80 0.48 10.82
C GLY A 41 20.42 -0.20 12.05
N MET A 42 21.35 -1.14 11.85
CA MET A 42 22.07 -1.77 12.97
C MET A 42 22.99 -0.76 13.67
N ALA A 43 23.73 0.04 12.90
CA ALA A 43 24.63 1.06 13.44
C ALA A 43 23.88 2.10 14.30
N LYS A 44 22.64 2.40 13.96
CA LYS A 44 21.79 3.34 14.69
C LYS A 44 21.53 2.87 16.13
N PHE A 45 21.22 1.59 16.33
CA PHE A 45 21.08 1.00 17.66
C PHE A 45 22.38 1.10 18.48
N GLY A 46 23.53 1.11 17.82
CA GLY A 46 24.83 1.31 18.45
C GLY A 46 24.94 2.59 19.29
N GLN A 47 24.11 3.60 19.05
CA GLN A 47 24.05 4.80 19.90
C GLN A 47 23.55 4.47 21.31
N GLN A 48 22.50 3.64 21.41
CA GLN A 48 22.00 3.16 22.71
C GLN A 48 23.04 2.25 23.39
N LEU A 49 23.68 1.37 22.63
CA LEU A 49 24.75 0.50 23.17
C LEU A 49 25.92 1.31 23.73
N ALA A 50 26.32 2.40 23.08
CA ALA A 50 27.39 3.27 23.55
C ALA A 50 27.04 3.94 24.89
N VAL A 51 25.78 4.38 25.04
CA VAL A 51 25.29 4.96 26.30
C VAL A 51 25.24 3.90 27.41
N GLU A 52 24.65 2.73 27.12
CA GLU A 52 24.51 1.66 28.12
C GLU A 52 25.87 1.10 28.56
N ARG A 53 26.84 1.00 27.65
CA ARG A 53 28.22 0.64 28.00
C ARG A 53 28.83 1.61 28.98
N GLN A 54 28.74 2.92 28.73
CA GLN A 54 29.27 3.95 29.62
C GLN A 54 28.61 3.89 31.02
N ARG A 55 27.27 3.67 31.05
CA ARG A 55 26.51 3.53 32.31
C ARG A 55 26.91 2.27 33.07
N PHE A 56 27.13 1.17 32.38
CA PHE A 56 27.58 -0.10 32.92
C PHE A 56 29.00 0.02 33.50
N ASP A 57 29.93 0.60 32.74
CA ASP A 57 31.32 0.82 33.12
C ASP A 57 31.43 1.73 34.35
N ARG A 58 30.51 2.70 34.52
CA ARG A 58 30.43 3.59 35.71
C ARG A 58 29.67 2.97 36.88
N GLY A 59 29.13 1.76 36.71
CA GLY A 59 28.33 1.10 37.76
C GLY A 59 26.95 1.72 38.00
N GLU A 60 26.47 2.59 37.10
CA GLU A 60 25.15 3.22 37.16
C GLU A 60 24.01 2.20 36.94
N ILE A 61 24.27 1.18 36.13
CA ILE A 61 23.37 0.06 35.88
C ILE A 61 24.08 -1.26 36.11
N LYS A 62 23.34 -2.27 36.56
CA LYS A 62 23.79 -3.66 36.63
C LYS A 62 23.35 -4.48 35.41
N LYS A 63 22.24 -4.10 34.83
CA LYS A 63 21.65 -4.72 33.62
C LYS A 63 20.97 -3.65 32.78
N SER A 64 21.21 -3.71 31.48
CA SER A 64 20.59 -2.82 30.51
C SER A 64 19.13 -3.21 30.25
N LYS A 65 18.31 -2.23 29.91
CA LYS A 65 16.98 -2.42 29.36
C LYS A 65 16.92 -2.09 27.83
N ALA A 66 18.09 -1.85 27.23
CA ALA A 66 18.17 -1.64 25.79
C ALA A 66 17.85 -2.93 25.05
N TRP A 67 16.79 -2.90 24.27
CA TRP A 67 16.38 -4.01 23.42
C TRP A 67 16.00 -3.46 22.05
N GLY A 68 16.84 -3.72 21.07
CA GLY A 68 16.59 -3.38 19.67
C GLY A 68 15.95 -4.55 18.91
N ILE A 69 15.13 -4.24 17.92
CA ILE A 69 14.61 -5.23 16.96
C ILE A 69 14.82 -4.74 15.51
N TYR A 70 15.26 -5.68 14.66
CA TYR A 70 15.43 -5.51 13.22
C TYR A 70 14.44 -6.42 12.50
N LEU A 71 13.62 -5.85 11.64
CA LEU A 71 12.51 -6.53 11.00
C LEU A 71 12.70 -6.59 9.48
N ARG A 72 12.45 -7.78 8.92
CA ARG A 72 12.27 -8.05 7.49
C ARG A 72 10.94 -8.76 7.26
N ARG A 73 10.48 -8.81 6.01
CA ARG A 73 9.22 -9.47 5.67
C ARG A 73 9.26 -10.96 5.95
N THR A 74 10.35 -11.63 5.58
CA THR A 74 10.51 -13.08 5.76
C THR A 74 11.82 -13.44 6.46
N MET A 75 11.88 -14.63 7.06
CA MET A 75 13.09 -15.12 7.71
C MET A 75 14.27 -15.32 6.73
N PRO A 76 14.07 -15.83 5.51
CA PRO A 76 15.15 -15.89 4.50
C PRO A 76 15.79 -14.53 4.19
N ASP A 77 15.03 -13.43 4.21
CA ASP A 77 15.53 -12.10 3.89
C ASP A 77 16.48 -11.55 4.97
N LEU A 78 16.38 -12.08 6.19
CA LEU A 78 17.24 -11.71 7.31
C LEU A 78 18.66 -12.28 7.23
N ARG A 79 18.91 -13.32 6.41
CA ARG A 79 20.19 -14.03 6.39
C ARG A 79 21.39 -13.10 6.22
N GLN A 80 21.36 -12.22 5.24
CA GLN A 80 22.47 -11.29 5.01
C GLN A 80 22.65 -10.27 6.15
N ALA A 81 21.55 -9.82 6.74
CA ALA A 81 21.60 -8.91 7.88
C ALA A 81 22.20 -9.62 9.12
N ILE A 82 21.80 -10.87 9.36
CA ILE A 82 22.35 -11.70 10.43
C ILE A 82 23.86 -11.93 10.20
N ASP A 83 24.27 -12.35 8.98
CA ASP A 83 25.69 -12.59 8.66
C ASP A 83 26.54 -11.34 8.91
N ARG A 84 26.08 -10.17 8.47
CA ARG A 84 26.77 -8.88 8.70
C ARG A 84 26.82 -8.50 10.18
N SER A 85 25.81 -8.88 10.95
CA SER A 85 25.73 -8.57 12.38
C SER A 85 26.81 -9.24 13.19
N TYR A 86 27.35 -10.41 12.75
CA TYR A 86 28.44 -11.08 13.46
C TYR A 86 29.69 -10.21 13.53
N GLN A 87 30.13 -9.66 12.41
CA GLN A 87 31.26 -8.75 12.41
C GLN A 87 30.95 -7.49 13.22
N PHE A 88 29.78 -6.89 12.99
CA PHE A 88 29.40 -5.64 13.60
C PHE A 88 29.34 -5.73 15.16
N PHE A 89 28.63 -6.71 15.72
CA PHE A 89 28.49 -6.81 17.17
C PHE A 89 29.75 -7.33 17.86
N LYS A 90 30.52 -8.22 17.20
CA LYS A 90 31.81 -8.67 17.73
C LYS A 90 32.87 -7.56 17.73
N ASP A 91 32.82 -6.64 16.78
CA ASP A 91 33.71 -5.46 16.77
C ASP A 91 33.35 -4.47 17.91
N ILE A 92 32.07 -4.38 18.29
CA ILE A 92 31.61 -3.55 19.41
C ILE A 92 31.93 -4.23 20.75
N ASP A 93 31.59 -5.50 20.87
CA ASP A 93 31.73 -6.31 22.07
C ASP A 93 32.23 -7.73 21.71
N PRO A 94 33.54 -8.02 21.91
CA PRO A 94 34.06 -9.36 21.64
C PRO A 94 33.37 -10.47 22.43
N SER A 95 32.77 -10.15 23.59
CA SER A 95 32.02 -11.10 24.39
C SER A 95 30.57 -11.28 23.96
N ALA A 96 30.10 -10.49 22.98
CA ALA A 96 28.73 -10.61 22.47
C ALA A 96 28.43 -12.04 22.03
N ASP A 97 27.24 -12.54 22.34
CA ASP A 97 26.80 -13.88 22.01
C ASP A 97 25.50 -13.86 21.21
N TYR A 98 25.37 -14.77 20.22
CA TYR A 98 24.21 -14.87 19.35
C TYR A 98 23.47 -16.18 19.59
N ASN A 99 22.26 -16.08 20.12
CA ASN A 99 21.35 -17.22 20.19
C ASN A 99 20.68 -17.46 18.83
N ILE A 100 21.09 -18.53 18.17
CA ILE A 100 20.59 -18.88 16.82
C ILE A 100 19.12 -19.31 16.81
N ASN A 101 18.59 -19.81 17.93
CA ASN A 101 17.19 -20.27 18.00
C ASN A 101 16.22 -19.11 18.16
N ASP A 102 16.60 -18.12 18.97
CA ASP A 102 15.77 -16.96 19.26
C ASP A 102 16.11 -15.76 18.37
N HIS A 103 17.19 -15.87 17.60
CA HIS A 103 17.75 -14.79 16.78
C HIS A 103 18.09 -13.52 17.55
N ILE A 104 18.68 -13.68 18.74
CA ILE A 104 18.98 -12.58 19.67
C ILE A 104 20.49 -12.52 19.93
N TRP A 105 21.05 -11.33 19.76
CA TRP A 105 22.35 -10.94 20.30
C TRP A 105 22.20 -10.48 21.74
N THR A 106 23.12 -10.92 22.60
CA THR A 106 23.34 -10.39 23.95
C THR A 106 24.72 -9.75 24.01
N LEU A 107 24.81 -8.53 24.54
CA LEU A 107 26.03 -7.76 24.62
C LEU A 107 26.41 -7.52 26.12
N PRO A 108 27.22 -8.42 26.72
CA PRO A 108 27.57 -8.36 28.11
C PRO A 108 28.28 -7.04 28.52
N SER A 109 29.18 -6.51 27.68
CA SER A 109 29.88 -5.25 27.94
C SER A 109 28.96 -4.03 27.96
N CYS A 110 27.71 -4.18 27.50
CA CYS A 110 26.68 -3.15 27.57
C CYS A 110 25.59 -3.49 28.61
N GLY A 111 25.92 -4.28 29.65
CA GLY A 111 24.99 -4.71 30.68
C GLY A 111 23.92 -5.68 30.18
N ASP A 112 24.28 -6.63 29.34
CA ASP A 112 23.36 -7.58 28.67
C ASP A 112 22.28 -6.89 27.83
N ALA A 113 22.64 -5.84 27.09
CA ALA A 113 21.75 -5.26 26.08
C ALA A 113 21.42 -6.29 24.99
N HIS A 114 20.23 -6.25 24.43
CA HIS A 114 19.75 -7.22 23.43
C HIS A 114 19.47 -6.60 22.07
N PHE A 115 19.75 -7.37 21.01
CA PHE A 115 19.33 -7.03 19.65
C PHE A 115 18.75 -8.25 18.96
N GLN A 116 17.51 -8.17 18.53
CA GLN A 116 16.73 -9.27 17.98
C GLN A 116 16.52 -9.09 16.49
N PHE A 117 16.60 -10.18 15.73
CA PHE A 117 16.09 -10.25 14.37
C PHE A 117 14.71 -10.90 14.36
N GLY A 118 13.77 -10.27 13.66
CA GLY A 118 12.40 -10.73 13.60
C GLY A 118 11.79 -10.55 12.20
N HIS A 119 10.68 -11.22 11.95
CA HIS A 119 9.97 -11.10 10.68
C HIS A 119 8.46 -11.05 10.90
N MET A 120 7.73 -10.50 9.91
CA MET A 120 6.27 -10.49 9.85
C MET A 120 5.83 -10.77 8.42
N GLN A 121 5.59 -12.03 8.10
CA GLN A 121 5.18 -12.48 6.77
C GLN A 121 3.69 -12.21 6.51
N SER A 122 2.88 -12.25 7.56
CA SER A 122 1.45 -11.99 7.52
C SER A 122 1.02 -11.01 8.62
N GLU A 123 -0.17 -10.41 8.47
CA GLU A 123 -0.77 -9.51 9.48
C GLU A 123 -0.85 -10.12 10.88
N LYS A 124 -0.98 -11.44 10.98
CA LYS A 124 -1.07 -12.13 12.27
C LYS A 124 0.27 -12.17 13.01
N ASP A 125 1.37 -12.10 12.29
CA ASP A 125 2.72 -12.25 12.88
C ASP A 125 3.09 -11.08 13.79
N LYS A 126 2.49 -9.90 13.60
CA LYS A 126 2.65 -8.76 14.52
C LYS A 126 2.31 -9.12 15.96
N TYR A 127 1.40 -10.06 16.18
CA TYR A 127 1.01 -10.50 17.52
C TYR A 127 2.06 -11.38 18.23
N ASN A 128 3.07 -11.89 17.50
CA ASN A 128 4.22 -12.56 18.12
C ASN A 128 4.99 -11.61 19.06
N TYR A 129 4.88 -10.29 18.83
CA TYR A 129 5.53 -9.24 19.61
C TYR A 129 4.62 -8.64 20.69
N LYS A 130 3.45 -9.26 20.97
CA LYS A 130 2.43 -8.71 21.90
C LYS A 130 2.95 -8.40 23.30
N SER A 131 3.85 -9.23 23.84
CA SER A 131 4.39 -9.09 25.19
C SER A 131 5.78 -8.45 25.20
N SER A 132 6.30 -8.03 24.04
CA SER A 132 7.63 -7.45 23.93
C SER A 132 7.64 -5.95 24.23
N GLU A 133 8.82 -5.48 24.65
CA GLU A 133 9.10 -4.07 24.92
C GLU A 133 10.46 -3.76 24.29
N PHE A 134 10.50 -2.80 23.36
CA PHE A 134 11.69 -2.44 22.63
C PHE A 134 12.02 -0.97 22.85
N SER A 135 13.31 -0.64 22.96
CA SER A 135 13.80 0.74 22.96
C SER A 135 14.12 1.24 21.55
N PHE A 136 14.29 0.31 20.60
CA PHE A 136 14.61 0.60 19.21
C PHE A 136 13.95 -0.42 18.28
N CYS A 137 13.39 0.06 17.18
CA CYS A 137 12.87 -0.79 16.11
C CYS A 137 13.39 -0.29 14.77
N PHE A 138 13.83 -1.21 13.92
CA PHE A 138 14.22 -0.92 12.56
C PHE A 138 13.48 -1.83 11.58
N PHE A 139 12.73 -1.21 10.67
CA PHE A 139 12.14 -1.89 9.52
C PHE A 139 13.07 -1.76 8.33
N ASP A 140 13.57 -2.86 7.84
CA ASP A 140 14.31 -2.92 6.60
C ASP A 140 13.37 -3.36 5.46
N GLU A 141 13.38 -2.64 4.34
CA GLU A 141 12.40 -2.70 3.26
C GLU A 141 10.97 -2.45 3.76
N LEU A 142 10.76 -1.25 4.31
CA LEU A 142 9.49 -0.84 4.94
C LEU A 142 8.29 -1.01 4.00
N THR A 143 8.47 -0.78 2.71
CA THR A 143 7.42 -0.91 1.69
C THR A 143 6.90 -2.33 1.49
N GLU A 144 7.57 -3.34 2.05
CA GLU A 144 7.05 -4.71 2.08
C GLU A 144 6.04 -4.95 3.20
N PHE A 145 5.92 -4.03 4.16
CA PHE A 145 5.02 -4.15 5.32
C PHE A 145 3.75 -3.33 5.12
N THR A 146 2.69 -3.75 5.81
CA THR A 146 1.47 -2.96 5.90
C THR A 146 1.60 -1.85 6.96
N GLU A 147 0.83 -0.78 6.81
CA GLU A 147 0.81 0.30 7.80
C GLU A 147 0.40 -0.19 9.19
N THR A 148 -0.51 -1.17 9.25
CA THR A 148 -0.98 -1.73 10.53
C THR A 148 0.09 -2.54 11.26
N MET A 149 1.01 -3.22 10.55
CA MET A 149 2.19 -3.85 11.15
C MET A 149 3.13 -2.82 11.75
N TYR A 150 3.39 -1.74 11.00
CA TYR A 150 4.24 -0.64 11.42
C TYR A 150 3.67 0.06 12.67
N GLU A 151 2.41 0.45 12.66
CA GLU A 151 1.73 1.07 13.80
C GLU A 151 1.67 0.16 15.02
N TYR A 152 1.49 -1.15 14.81
CA TYR A 152 1.50 -2.10 15.91
C TYR A 152 2.86 -2.11 16.62
N MET A 153 3.98 -2.12 15.88
CA MET A 153 5.31 -2.09 16.47
C MET A 153 5.60 -0.78 17.21
N ASP A 154 5.05 0.35 16.75
CA ASP A 154 5.15 1.61 17.50
C ASP A 154 4.56 1.50 18.92
N THR A 155 3.49 0.73 19.10
CA THR A 155 2.90 0.47 20.43
C THR A 155 3.80 -0.39 21.32
N ARG A 156 4.81 -1.07 20.77
CA ARG A 156 5.79 -1.89 21.51
C ARG A 156 7.03 -1.09 21.91
N LEU A 157 7.20 0.10 21.32
CA LEU A 157 8.36 0.97 21.53
C LEU A 157 8.18 1.83 22.78
N ARG A 158 8.83 1.43 23.85
CA ARG A 158 8.85 2.10 25.15
C ARG A 158 10.03 1.64 25.97
N SER A 159 10.41 2.37 27.00
CA SER A 159 11.34 1.92 28.03
C SER A 159 10.91 2.42 29.40
N SER A 160 11.07 1.58 30.42
CA SER A 160 10.91 1.98 31.82
C SER A 160 12.18 2.63 32.40
N ASP A 161 13.27 2.68 31.63
CA ASP A 161 14.48 3.44 31.99
C ASP A 161 14.39 4.84 31.37
N PRO A 162 14.49 5.93 32.18
CA PRO A 162 14.30 7.30 31.68
C PRO A 162 15.32 7.72 30.59
N VAL A 163 16.56 7.21 30.67
CA VAL A 163 17.61 7.51 29.68
C VAL A 163 17.25 6.87 28.35
N LEU A 164 16.88 5.60 28.37
CA LEU A 164 16.46 4.89 27.16
C LEU A 164 15.11 5.38 26.63
N ASP A 165 14.15 5.78 27.50
CA ASP A 165 12.85 6.34 27.04
C ASP A 165 13.05 7.61 26.23
N ALA A 166 14.04 8.43 26.58
CA ALA A 166 14.42 9.60 25.81
C ALA A 166 15.08 9.25 24.45
N MET A 167 15.55 8.01 24.27
CA MET A 167 16.22 7.52 23.07
C MET A 167 15.35 6.54 22.25
N VAL A 168 14.10 6.33 22.65
CA VAL A 168 13.21 5.40 21.94
C VAL A 168 12.93 5.89 20.54
N GLN A 169 13.26 5.06 19.54
CA GLN A 169 13.12 5.41 18.12
C GLN A 169 12.55 4.26 17.30
N MET A 170 11.76 4.64 16.29
CA MET A 170 11.38 3.78 15.18
C MET A 170 12.06 4.27 13.92
N CYS A 171 13.05 3.52 13.49
CA CYS A 171 13.77 3.80 12.26
C CYS A 171 13.34 2.82 11.17
N SER A 172 13.40 3.25 9.93
CA SER A 172 13.04 2.41 8.80
C SER A 172 13.81 2.78 7.55
N ALA A 173 13.94 1.83 6.64
CA ALA A 173 14.55 2.04 5.35
C ALA A 173 13.80 1.29 4.26
N SER A 174 13.78 1.85 3.05
CA SER A 174 13.25 1.17 1.86
C SER A 174 13.71 1.81 0.56
N ASN A 175 13.52 1.06 -0.52
CA ASN A 175 13.47 1.58 -1.88
C ASN A 175 12.02 1.98 -2.22
N PRO A 176 11.79 2.75 -3.30
CA PRO A 176 10.45 3.07 -3.79
C PRO A 176 9.87 1.93 -4.64
N ASP A 177 9.59 0.80 -4.01
CA ASP A 177 8.97 -0.40 -4.58
C ASP A 177 8.08 -1.10 -3.52
N GLY A 178 7.45 -2.21 -3.85
CA GLY A 178 6.67 -3.02 -2.92
C GLY A 178 5.24 -2.54 -2.67
N ALA A 179 4.43 -3.43 -2.08
CA ALA A 179 2.98 -3.24 -1.88
C ALA A 179 2.63 -2.08 -0.92
N GLY A 180 3.51 -1.76 0.01
CA GLY A 180 3.34 -0.67 0.98
C GLY A 180 3.76 0.72 0.48
N LEU A 181 4.21 0.86 -0.78
CA LEU A 181 4.72 2.12 -1.32
C LEU A 181 3.79 3.31 -1.05
N LEU A 182 2.49 3.13 -1.24
CA LEU A 182 1.51 4.20 -1.10
C LEU A 182 1.46 4.78 0.31
N TRP A 183 1.33 3.92 1.34
CA TRP A 183 1.23 4.39 2.72
C TRP A 183 2.57 4.99 3.21
N VAL A 184 3.72 4.39 2.80
CA VAL A 184 5.05 4.94 3.12
C VAL A 184 5.22 6.32 2.51
N ARG A 185 4.85 6.50 1.23
CA ARG A 185 4.88 7.79 0.55
C ARG A 185 3.99 8.82 1.26
N LYS A 186 2.74 8.47 1.58
CA LYS A 186 1.81 9.36 2.33
C LYS A 186 2.34 9.74 3.71
N ARG A 187 2.93 8.78 4.42
CA ARG A 187 3.42 9.02 5.79
C ARG A 187 4.67 9.89 5.82
N PHE A 188 5.62 9.69 4.92
CA PHE A 188 6.97 10.27 5.04
C PHE A 188 7.32 11.31 3.99
N ILE A 189 6.69 11.30 2.80
CA ILE A 189 7.18 12.03 1.62
C ILE A 189 6.16 13.01 1.07
N GLU A 190 4.91 12.57 0.91
CA GLU A 190 3.88 13.39 0.27
C GLU A 190 3.59 14.65 1.07
N ASN A 191 3.64 15.81 0.41
CA ASN A 191 3.51 17.14 1.03
C ASN A 191 4.52 17.43 2.15
N LYS A 192 5.70 16.79 2.11
CA LYS A 192 6.79 16.98 3.06
C LYS A 192 8.09 17.23 2.32
N GLU A 193 8.89 18.15 2.85
CA GLU A 193 10.23 18.38 2.34
C GLU A 193 11.22 17.40 2.98
N PRO A 194 12.14 16.81 2.20
CA PRO A 194 13.20 15.96 2.75
C PRO A 194 14.04 16.72 3.79
N GLU A 195 14.52 15.98 4.79
CA GLU A 195 15.40 16.49 5.86
C GLU A 195 14.75 17.54 6.79
N VAL A 196 13.46 17.79 6.65
CA VAL A 196 12.68 18.67 7.53
C VAL A 196 11.93 17.84 8.57
N VAL A 197 11.97 18.29 9.82
CA VAL A 197 11.26 17.64 10.93
C VAL A 197 9.80 18.07 10.92
N TYR A 198 8.91 17.09 10.83
CA TYR A 198 7.47 17.29 10.95
C TYR A 198 7.01 16.88 12.34
N ARG A 199 6.54 17.88 13.10
CA ARG A 199 6.15 17.73 14.49
C ARG A 199 4.66 17.57 14.62
N LYS A 200 4.22 16.51 15.32
CA LYS A 200 2.84 16.31 15.75
C LYS A 200 2.77 16.40 17.27
N GLU A 201 2.02 17.36 17.77
CA GLU A 201 1.76 17.49 19.19
C GLU A 201 0.65 16.54 19.61
N ILE A 202 0.94 15.70 20.62
CA ILE A 202 -0.01 14.75 21.18
C ILE A 202 -0.33 15.16 22.61
N ARG A 203 -1.59 15.48 22.86
CA ARG A 203 -2.08 15.78 24.21
C ARG A 203 -2.33 14.47 24.96
N LEU A 204 -1.60 14.27 26.04
CA LEU A 204 -1.76 13.12 26.92
C LEU A 204 -3.01 13.26 27.81
N ARG A 205 -3.44 12.15 28.44
CA ARG A 205 -4.62 12.11 29.32
C ARG A 205 -4.51 13.04 30.52
N ASP A 206 -3.29 13.31 31.00
CA ASP A 206 -2.98 14.21 32.10
C ASP A 206 -2.81 15.68 31.67
N GLY A 207 -3.07 15.99 30.42
CA GLY A 207 -3.00 17.33 29.83
C GLY A 207 -1.60 17.75 29.34
N ARG A 208 -0.54 16.98 29.62
CA ARG A 208 0.81 17.24 29.08
C ARG A 208 0.81 17.09 27.55
N ILE A 209 1.68 17.83 26.87
CA ILE A 209 1.94 17.71 25.44
C ILE A 209 3.24 16.94 25.25
N LYS A 210 3.20 15.90 24.43
CA LYS A 210 4.39 15.18 23.96
C LYS A 210 4.49 15.33 22.45
N ASN A 211 5.69 15.62 21.96
CA ASN A 211 5.96 15.71 20.53
C ASN A 211 6.16 14.31 19.95
N TYR A 212 5.61 14.10 18.78
CA TYR A 212 5.85 12.94 17.94
C TYR A 212 6.45 13.45 16.63
N ASP A 213 7.77 13.40 16.55
CA ASP A 213 8.53 13.98 15.46
C ASP A 213 8.86 12.92 14.41
N THR A 214 8.67 13.27 13.15
CA THR A 214 8.91 12.40 11.98
C THR A 214 9.85 13.12 11.02
N ILE A 215 10.82 12.41 10.43
CA ILE A 215 11.71 12.94 9.41
C ILE A 215 11.98 11.92 8.31
N PHE A 216 12.11 12.41 7.08
CA PHE A 216 12.55 11.67 5.91
C PHE A 216 13.96 12.10 5.50
N ILE A 217 14.86 11.15 5.38
CA ILE A 217 16.22 11.33 4.87
C ILE A 217 16.30 10.60 3.51
N PRO A 218 16.55 11.31 2.40
CA PRO A 218 16.65 10.68 1.09
C PRO A 218 17.95 9.89 0.94
N ALA A 219 17.86 8.60 0.64
CA ALA A 219 19.02 7.77 0.32
C ALA A 219 19.41 7.94 -1.15
N ARG A 220 20.70 8.06 -1.43
CA ARG A 220 21.28 8.16 -2.77
C ARG A 220 22.33 7.08 -2.98
N LEU A 221 22.56 6.70 -4.23
CA LEU A 221 23.64 5.75 -4.55
C LEU A 221 25.01 6.35 -4.18
N ASP A 222 25.21 7.64 -4.40
CA ASP A 222 26.43 8.38 -4.09
C ASP A 222 26.82 8.35 -2.61
N ASP A 223 25.86 7.99 -1.71
CA ASP A 223 26.11 7.85 -0.28
C ASP A 223 26.95 6.60 0.05
N ASN A 224 27.23 5.74 -0.94
CA ASN A 224 28.01 4.53 -0.77
C ASN A 224 29.27 4.54 -1.67
N PRO A 225 30.38 5.10 -1.20
CA PRO A 225 31.60 5.22 -2.01
C PRO A 225 32.17 3.87 -2.43
N VAL A 226 31.90 2.79 -1.70
CA VAL A 226 32.36 1.44 -2.04
C VAL A 226 31.66 0.92 -3.30
N LEU A 227 30.36 1.11 -3.42
CA LEU A 227 29.60 0.72 -4.62
C LEU A 227 29.90 1.65 -5.80
N MET A 228 30.06 2.94 -5.55
CA MET A 228 30.42 3.91 -6.59
C MET A 228 31.77 3.60 -7.21
N ALA A 229 32.77 3.18 -6.41
CA ALA A 229 34.10 2.88 -6.92
C ALA A 229 34.13 1.73 -7.93
N SER A 230 33.20 0.77 -7.85
CA SER A 230 33.13 -0.36 -8.79
C SER A 230 32.36 -0.03 -10.07
N GLY A 231 31.39 0.88 -10.03
CA GLY A 231 30.50 1.21 -11.14
C GLY A 231 29.58 0.07 -11.62
N THR A 232 29.82 -1.17 -11.15
CA THR A 232 29.11 -2.37 -11.63
C THR A 232 27.62 -2.33 -11.28
N TYR A 233 27.30 -1.85 -10.08
CA TYR A 233 25.91 -1.76 -9.63
C TYR A 233 25.13 -0.71 -10.41
N GLU A 234 25.70 0.47 -10.61
CA GLU A 234 25.14 1.54 -11.42
C GLU A 234 24.90 1.08 -12.87
N ALA A 235 25.90 0.44 -13.51
CA ALA A 235 25.77 -0.09 -14.85
C ALA A 235 24.64 -1.14 -14.95
N SER A 236 24.51 -2.00 -13.93
CA SER A 236 23.44 -3.01 -13.85
C SER A 236 22.05 -2.38 -13.78
N LEU A 237 21.87 -1.27 -13.03
CA LEU A 237 20.60 -0.55 -12.92
C LEU A 237 20.31 0.30 -14.17
N THR A 238 21.34 0.92 -14.76
CA THR A 238 21.19 1.72 -15.98
C THR A 238 20.68 0.88 -17.16
N ASN A 239 21.00 -0.43 -17.17
CA ASN A 239 20.53 -1.38 -18.18
C ASN A 239 19.11 -1.95 -17.89
N LYS A 240 18.42 -1.48 -16.86
CA LYS A 240 17.04 -1.88 -16.56
C LYS A 240 16.03 -0.99 -17.29
N ARG A 241 14.75 -1.39 -17.25
CA ARG A 241 13.65 -0.58 -17.75
C ARG A 241 13.65 0.80 -17.10
N PRO A 242 13.21 1.87 -17.80
CA PRO A 242 13.23 3.24 -17.29
C PRO A 242 12.61 3.38 -15.90
N GLU A 243 11.49 2.71 -15.64
CA GLU A 243 10.76 2.78 -14.36
C GLU A 243 11.59 2.21 -13.20
N VAL A 244 12.27 1.08 -13.44
CA VAL A 244 13.18 0.45 -12.45
C VAL A 244 14.36 1.37 -12.17
N ARG A 245 14.91 2.00 -13.22
CA ARG A 245 16.02 2.94 -13.08
C ARG A 245 15.60 4.17 -12.28
N GLU A 246 14.48 4.82 -12.63
CA GLU A 246 13.98 5.98 -11.91
C GLU A 246 13.70 5.68 -10.44
N ALA A 247 13.08 4.56 -10.14
CA ALA A 247 12.78 4.18 -8.76
C ALA A 247 14.06 3.80 -8.00
N ILE A 248 14.82 2.83 -8.50
CA ILE A 248 15.90 2.22 -7.71
C ILE A 248 17.22 2.99 -7.80
N LEU A 249 17.55 3.58 -8.96
CA LEU A 249 18.79 4.36 -9.12
C LEU A 249 18.61 5.81 -8.65
N GLU A 250 17.51 6.45 -9.04
CA GLU A 250 17.25 7.86 -8.74
C GLU A 250 16.43 8.06 -7.45
N GLY A 251 15.85 6.98 -6.90
CA GLY A 251 15.06 7.03 -5.68
C GLY A 251 13.73 7.76 -5.85
N ASN A 252 13.13 7.69 -7.04
CA ASN A 252 11.87 8.35 -7.34
C ASN A 252 10.67 7.61 -6.73
N TRP A 253 10.03 8.21 -5.74
CA TRP A 253 8.87 7.64 -5.02
C TRP A 253 7.54 7.75 -5.78
N TRP A 254 7.54 8.39 -6.93
CA TRP A 254 6.33 8.55 -7.76
C TRP A 254 6.24 7.50 -8.89
N VAL A 255 7.27 6.68 -9.02
CA VAL A 255 7.35 5.56 -9.96
C VAL A 255 7.35 4.26 -9.17
N ASN A 256 6.55 3.28 -9.59
CA ASN A 256 6.47 1.97 -8.93
C ASN A 256 6.94 0.86 -9.89
N PRO A 257 8.20 0.45 -9.82
CA PRO A 257 8.69 -0.66 -10.62
C PRO A 257 8.07 -1.97 -10.12
N GLY A 258 7.36 -2.66 -10.98
CA GLY A 258 6.63 -3.88 -10.64
C GLY A 258 5.13 -3.66 -10.39
N ALA A 259 4.65 -2.42 -10.50
CA ALA A 259 3.22 -2.18 -10.57
C ALA A 259 2.60 -2.95 -11.74
N PHE A 260 1.47 -3.61 -11.48
CA PHE A 260 0.73 -4.36 -12.50
C PHE A 260 0.35 -3.49 -13.71
N LEU A 261 0.09 -2.22 -13.48
CA LEU A 261 -0.27 -1.23 -14.50
C LEU A 261 0.89 -0.28 -14.87
N GLY A 262 2.14 -0.58 -14.51
CA GLY A 262 3.26 0.35 -14.66
C GLY A 262 3.42 0.91 -16.08
N ASP A 263 3.26 0.06 -17.09
CA ASP A 263 3.38 0.45 -18.51
C ASP A 263 2.06 0.96 -19.13
N VAL A 264 0.95 0.89 -18.37
CA VAL A 264 -0.40 1.17 -18.89
C VAL A 264 -0.96 2.46 -18.29
N TRP A 265 -0.74 2.69 -17.01
CA TRP A 265 -1.29 3.83 -16.32
C TRP A 265 -0.58 5.14 -16.69
N ASP A 266 -1.36 6.11 -17.11
CA ASP A 266 -0.92 7.49 -17.29
C ASP A 266 -2.02 8.43 -16.75
N SER A 267 -1.71 9.16 -15.69
CA SER A 267 -2.67 10.05 -15.03
C SER A 267 -3.19 11.16 -15.96
N ARG A 268 -2.43 11.55 -16.99
CA ARG A 268 -2.86 12.54 -17.99
C ARG A 268 -4.01 12.04 -18.85
N TYR A 269 -4.16 10.70 -19.01
CA TYR A 269 -5.20 10.07 -19.79
C TYR A 269 -6.30 9.45 -18.90
N HIS A 270 -5.90 8.81 -17.80
CA HIS A 270 -6.81 8.04 -16.96
C HIS A 270 -7.48 8.86 -15.86
N VAL A 271 -7.06 10.12 -15.69
CA VAL A 271 -7.69 11.07 -14.76
C VAL A 271 -8.18 12.28 -15.54
N CYS A 272 -9.45 12.65 -15.35
CA CYS A 272 -10.03 13.83 -15.98
C CYS A 272 -10.50 14.85 -14.94
N GLU A 273 -10.66 16.11 -15.39
CA GLU A 273 -11.21 17.16 -14.56
C GLU A 273 -12.63 16.81 -14.08
N ASN A 274 -12.99 17.34 -12.92
CA ASN A 274 -14.35 17.19 -12.43
C ASN A 274 -15.31 17.97 -13.31
N HIS A 275 -16.34 17.31 -13.77
CA HIS A 275 -17.42 17.92 -14.57
C HIS A 275 -18.77 17.35 -14.16
N ASP A 276 -19.84 17.94 -14.67
CA ASP A 276 -21.19 17.43 -14.48
C ASP A 276 -21.39 16.16 -15.32
N VAL A 277 -22.24 15.28 -14.82
CA VAL A 277 -22.61 14.06 -15.57
C VAL A 277 -23.35 14.46 -16.84
N PRO A 278 -22.92 14.05 -18.04
CA PRO A 278 -23.59 14.40 -19.27
C PRO A 278 -25.06 13.95 -19.27
N LYS A 279 -25.93 14.74 -19.91
CA LYS A 279 -27.33 14.33 -20.08
C LYS A 279 -27.42 13.13 -21.03
N ASN A 280 -28.41 12.26 -20.79
CA ASN A 280 -28.70 11.10 -21.62
C ASN A 280 -27.61 10.00 -21.64
N VAL A 281 -26.76 9.94 -20.63
CA VAL A 281 -25.85 8.83 -20.40
C VAL A 281 -26.45 7.85 -19.39
N LYS A 282 -26.03 6.59 -19.47
CA LYS A 282 -26.39 5.60 -18.44
C LYS A 282 -25.45 5.73 -17.26
N VAL A 283 -26.04 5.90 -16.06
CA VAL A 283 -25.31 5.85 -14.78
C VAL A 283 -25.58 4.50 -14.11
N PHE A 284 -24.56 3.94 -13.48
CA PHE A 284 -24.63 2.74 -12.64
C PHE A 284 -23.56 2.80 -11.56
N ARG A 285 -23.59 1.89 -10.61
CA ARG A 285 -22.53 1.77 -9.60
C ARG A 285 -21.99 0.36 -9.54
N SER A 286 -20.78 0.20 -9.00
CA SER A 286 -20.16 -1.08 -8.65
C SER A 286 -19.71 -1.06 -7.21
N CYS A 287 -19.48 -2.24 -6.61
CA CYS A 287 -19.07 -2.31 -5.21
C CYS A 287 -18.24 -3.57 -4.94
N ASP A 288 -17.15 -3.35 -4.23
CA ASP A 288 -16.44 -4.38 -3.48
C ASP A 288 -16.63 -4.12 -1.98
N PRO A 289 -17.45 -4.92 -1.26
CA PRO A 289 -17.76 -4.68 0.13
C PRO A 289 -16.70 -5.27 1.05
N GLY A 290 -16.23 -4.48 2.02
CA GLY A 290 -15.40 -4.90 3.14
C GLY A 290 -16.03 -4.50 4.48
N LEU A 291 -15.57 -5.08 5.58
CA LEU A 291 -15.91 -4.64 6.93
C LEU A 291 -14.65 -4.12 7.64
N ALA A 292 -13.74 -5.01 8.00
CA ALA A 292 -12.42 -4.62 8.54
C ALA A 292 -11.50 -4.07 7.43
N ALA A 293 -11.55 -4.67 6.26
CA ALA A 293 -11.01 -4.12 5.03
C ALA A 293 -11.89 -2.98 4.50
N PRO A 294 -11.39 -2.10 3.63
CA PRO A 294 -12.19 -1.05 3.03
C PRO A 294 -13.35 -1.62 2.19
N SER A 295 -14.47 -0.91 2.16
CA SER A 295 -15.46 -1.06 1.08
C SER A 295 -15.16 -0.04 0.00
N SER A 296 -15.19 -0.43 -1.27
CA SER A 296 -15.14 0.47 -2.41
C SER A 296 -16.46 0.48 -3.15
N VAL A 297 -17.00 1.67 -3.41
CA VAL A 297 -18.20 1.87 -4.23
C VAL A 297 -17.90 2.97 -5.23
N THR A 298 -17.98 2.65 -6.53
CA THR A 298 -17.76 3.64 -7.58
C THR A 298 -19.01 3.85 -8.41
N TRP A 299 -19.37 5.10 -8.64
CA TRP A 299 -20.43 5.51 -9.57
C TRP A 299 -19.81 5.83 -10.93
N TRP A 300 -20.40 5.28 -11.98
CA TRP A 300 -19.91 5.35 -13.35
C TRP A 300 -20.96 5.93 -14.27
N TYR A 301 -20.54 6.71 -15.26
CA TYR A 301 -21.35 6.88 -16.45
C TYR A 301 -20.70 6.17 -17.65
N VAL A 302 -21.57 5.74 -18.56
CA VAL A 302 -21.16 5.09 -19.80
C VAL A 302 -21.38 6.06 -20.95
N ASP A 303 -20.32 6.36 -21.68
CA ASP A 303 -20.40 7.20 -22.87
C ASP A 303 -20.90 6.42 -24.10
N ARG A 304 -21.04 7.10 -25.24
CA ARG A 304 -21.58 6.50 -26.47
C ARG A 304 -20.75 5.34 -27.03
N ASP A 305 -19.45 5.38 -26.79
CA ASP A 305 -18.50 4.35 -27.25
C ASP A 305 -18.31 3.21 -26.24
N GLY A 306 -19.09 3.21 -25.18
CA GLY A 306 -18.99 2.21 -24.11
C GLY A 306 -17.87 2.47 -23.11
N GLY A 307 -17.22 3.63 -23.17
CA GLY A 307 -16.21 4.04 -22.19
C GLY A 307 -16.83 4.36 -20.83
N PHE A 308 -16.09 4.07 -19.76
CA PHE A 308 -16.49 4.34 -18.38
C PHE A 308 -15.73 5.55 -17.84
N THR A 309 -16.48 6.46 -17.21
CA THR A 309 -15.88 7.51 -16.40
C THR A 309 -16.41 7.40 -14.98
N GLY A 310 -15.51 7.21 -14.01
CA GLY A 310 -15.83 7.25 -12.58
C GLY A 310 -16.21 8.66 -12.17
N ILE A 311 -17.44 8.80 -11.66
CA ILE A 311 -18.03 10.08 -11.25
C ILE A 311 -17.65 10.41 -9.82
N HIS A 312 -17.78 9.43 -8.96
CA HIS A 312 -17.56 9.49 -7.52
C HIS A 312 -17.08 8.12 -7.02
N ASN A 313 -16.26 8.11 -5.99
CA ASN A 313 -15.86 6.89 -5.29
C ASN A 313 -16.02 7.08 -3.79
N LEU A 314 -16.62 6.10 -3.13
CA LEU A 314 -16.72 5.99 -1.68
C LEU A 314 -15.81 4.84 -1.24
N HIS A 315 -14.74 5.16 -0.53
CA HIS A 315 -13.77 4.21 -0.02
C HIS A 315 -13.70 4.34 1.51
N VAL A 316 -14.30 3.40 2.25
CA VAL A 316 -14.51 3.51 3.70
C VAL A 316 -14.28 2.19 4.42
N LYS A 317 -13.76 2.26 5.65
CA LYS A 317 -13.54 1.11 6.55
C LYS A 317 -14.59 1.09 7.67
N ASN A 318 -14.75 -0.09 8.28
CA ASN A 318 -15.60 -0.27 9.48
C ASN A 318 -17.08 0.11 9.28
N HIS A 319 -17.60 -0.12 8.07
CA HIS A 319 -19.01 0.07 7.75
C HIS A 319 -19.68 -1.29 7.52
N ASP A 320 -20.68 -1.61 8.31
CA ASP A 320 -21.56 -2.73 8.01
C ASP A 320 -22.48 -2.39 6.81
N ALA A 321 -23.29 -3.37 6.39
CA ALA A 321 -24.15 -3.22 5.22
C ALA A 321 -25.16 -2.06 5.36
N ALA A 322 -25.69 -1.82 6.55
CA ALA A 322 -26.66 -0.74 6.79
C ALA A 322 -25.98 0.63 6.82
N MET A 323 -24.79 0.73 7.44
CA MET A 323 -23.99 1.95 7.47
C MET A 323 -23.51 2.33 6.06
N LEU A 324 -23.03 1.36 5.28
CA LEU A 324 -22.60 1.60 3.91
C LEU A 324 -23.78 2.02 3.03
N ALA A 325 -24.95 1.38 3.17
CA ALA A 325 -26.17 1.80 2.47
C ALA A 325 -26.59 3.23 2.81
N GLY A 326 -26.42 3.65 4.05
CA GLY A 326 -26.67 5.03 4.48
C GLY A 326 -25.76 6.04 3.76
N ARG A 327 -24.47 5.74 3.66
CA ARG A 327 -23.50 6.58 2.92
C ARG A 327 -23.82 6.65 1.42
N ILE A 328 -24.18 5.52 0.82
CA ILE A 328 -24.59 5.46 -0.59
C ILE A 328 -25.81 6.34 -0.81
N ARG A 329 -26.83 6.23 0.07
CA ARG A 329 -28.04 7.04 0.01
C ARG A 329 -27.72 8.55 0.04
N GLU A 330 -26.87 9.00 0.95
CA GLU A 330 -26.47 10.42 1.05
C GLU A 330 -25.88 10.92 -0.29
N ILE A 331 -24.99 10.14 -0.91
CA ILE A 331 -24.36 10.48 -2.18
C ILE A 331 -25.41 10.49 -3.30
N GLU A 332 -26.28 9.50 -3.36
CA GLU A 332 -27.28 9.39 -4.42
C GLU A 332 -28.39 10.44 -4.32
N ILE A 333 -28.74 10.89 -3.12
CA ILE A 333 -29.60 12.07 -2.92
C ILE A 333 -28.93 13.32 -3.48
N PHE A 334 -27.66 13.54 -3.16
CA PHE A 334 -26.89 14.68 -3.66
C PHE A 334 -26.86 14.76 -5.19
N TYR A 335 -26.76 13.61 -5.87
CA TYR A 335 -26.76 13.55 -7.33
C TYR A 335 -28.15 13.42 -7.98
N GLY A 336 -29.21 13.33 -7.20
CA GLY A 336 -30.59 13.14 -7.70
C GLY A 336 -30.86 11.72 -8.24
N TRP A 337 -30.15 10.72 -7.73
CA TRP A 337 -30.33 9.30 -8.09
C TRP A 337 -31.08 8.49 -7.05
N TRP A 338 -31.74 9.16 -6.12
CA TRP A 338 -32.57 8.55 -5.09
C TRP A 338 -34.03 8.89 -5.34
N ASP A 339 -34.89 7.89 -5.35
CA ASP A 339 -36.34 8.05 -5.39
C ASP A 339 -36.84 8.19 -3.94
N GLU A 340 -37.23 9.38 -3.56
CA GLU A 340 -37.67 9.68 -2.19
C GLU A 340 -39.02 9.01 -1.88
N ASP A 341 -39.94 8.92 -2.85
CA ASP A 341 -41.27 8.34 -2.67
C ASP A 341 -41.17 6.81 -2.47
N ALA A 342 -40.36 6.17 -3.28
CA ALA A 342 -40.09 4.74 -3.15
C ALA A 342 -39.02 4.43 -2.07
N ASN A 343 -38.38 5.44 -1.49
CA ASN A 343 -37.26 5.34 -0.56
C ASN A 343 -36.17 4.34 -1.03
N ARG A 344 -35.75 4.49 -2.26
CA ARG A 344 -34.76 3.60 -2.86
C ARG A 344 -33.92 4.27 -3.96
N SER A 345 -32.77 3.70 -4.20
CA SER A 345 -31.93 4.06 -5.32
C SER A 345 -32.59 3.79 -6.68
N THR A 346 -32.45 4.72 -7.62
CA THR A 346 -32.83 4.54 -9.03
C THR A 346 -31.74 3.81 -9.82
N LEU A 347 -30.55 3.63 -9.22
CA LEU A 347 -29.42 2.94 -9.84
C LEU A 347 -29.38 1.47 -9.46
N ASP A 348 -28.79 0.69 -10.34
CA ASP A 348 -28.39 -0.69 -10.10
C ASP A 348 -26.89 -0.86 -10.38
N GLY A 349 -26.30 -2.00 -10.01
CA GLY A 349 -24.93 -2.31 -10.37
C GLY A 349 -24.43 -3.63 -9.81
N PRO A 350 -23.24 -4.08 -10.25
CA PRO A 350 -22.62 -5.30 -9.76
C PRO A 350 -21.99 -5.09 -8.37
N MET A 351 -22.06 -6.12 -7.54
CA MET A 351 -21.34 -6.25 -6.28
C MET A 351 -20.76 -7.65 -6.20
N ASP A 352 -19.67 -7.83 -5.47
CA ASP A 352 -19.02 -9.12 -5.25
C ASP A 352 -20.07 -10.21 -4.96
N GLU A 353 -19.90 -11.38 -5.59
CA GLU A 353 -20.83 -12.50 -5.41
C GLU A 353 -20.86 -13.04 -3.98
N ASP A 354 -19.76 -12.97 -3.23
CA ASP A 354 -19.68 -13.45 -1.87
C ASP A 354 -20.60 -12.66 -0.92
N ALA A 355 -20.89 -11.40 -1.22
CA ALA A 355 -21.83 -10.57 -0.47
C ALA A 355 -23.29 -11.08 -0.54
N PHE A 356 -23.61 -11.97 -1.46
CA PHE A 356 -24.93 -12.58 -1.61
C PHE A 356 -25.07 -13.90 -0.85
N ASN A 357 -23.97 -14.43 -0.32
CA ASN A 357 -24.00 -15.66 0.46
C ASN A 357 -24.59 -15.40 1.84
N ARG A 358 -25.27 -16.40 2.41
CA ARG A 358 -25.82 -16.28 3.76
C ARG A 358 -24.67 -16.17 4.76
N ASN A 359 -24.88 -15.35 5.79
CA ASN A 359 -23.97 -15.30 6.91
C ASN A 359 -23.90 -16.68 7.58
N LEU A 360 -22.70 -17.12 7.98
CA LEU A 360 -22.48 -18.38 8.71
C LEU A 360 -23.31 -18.49 10.00
N ALA A 361 -23.70 -17.36 10.59
CA ALA A 361 -24.60 -17.28 11.75
C ALA A 361 -26.10 -17.38 11.41
N GLY A 362 -26.47 -17.67 10.13
CA GLY A 362 -27.86 -17.83 9.71
C GLY A 362 -28.61 -16.53 9.45
N GLY A 363 -27.95 -15.38 9.50
CA GLY A 363 -28.52 -14.06 9.21
C GLY A 363 -28.71 -13.77 7.71
N PRO A 364 -29.32 -12.63 7.36
CA PRO A 364 -29.43 -12.19 5.97
C PRO A 364 -28.04 -11.94 5.36
N SER A 365 -27.92 -12.12 4.03
CA SER A 365 -26.70 -11.78 3.32
C SER A 365 -26.48 -10.26 3.33
N TYR A 366 -25.21 -9.83 3.13
CA TYR A 366 -24.82 -8.41 3.05
C TYR A 366 -25.66 -7.66 2.00
N ALA A 367 -25.77 -8.22 0.80
CA ALA A 367 -26.58 -7.68 -0.28
C ALA A 367 -28.06 -7.55 0.07
N LYS A 368 -28.61 -8.52 0.84
CA LYS A 368 -30.01 -8.48 1.29
C LYS A 368 -30.26 -7.34 2.28
N VAL A 369 -29.35 -7.10 3.21
CA VAL A 369 -29.45 -5.98 4.15
C VAL A 369 -29.41 -4.64 3.38
N MET A 370 -28.49 -4.48 2.45
CA MET A 370 -28.41 -3.26 1.63
C MET A 370 -29.70 -3.04 0.81
N ALA A 371 -30.25 -4.09 0.21
CA ALA A 371 -31.50 -4.01 -0.53
C ALA A 371 -32.69 -3.60 0.37
N GLN A 372 -32.74 -4.06 1.63
CA GLN A 372 -33.72 -3.62 2.63
C GLN A 372 -33.56 -2.14 3.00
N CYS A 373 -32.34 -1.60 2.90
CA CYS A 373 -32.06 -0.17 3.07
C CYS A 373 -32.31 0.66 1.78
N GLY A 374 -32.90 0.08 0.74
CA GLY A 374 -33.21 0.77 -0.52
C GLY A 374 -32.04 0.80 -1.52
N VAL A 375 -30.96 0.07 -1.29
CA VAL A 375 -29.78 0.03 -2.16
C VAL A 375 -29.63 -1.38 -2.78
N PRO A 376 -30.36 -1.66 -3.89
CA PRO A 376 -30.30 -2.97 -4.53
C PRO A 376 -29.02 -3.19 -5.33
N TRP A 377 -28.55 -4.44 -5.39
CA TRP A 377 -27.37 -4.85 -6.13
C TRP A 377 -27.64 -6.06 -7.00
N ARG A 378 -26.79 -6.24 -8.02
CA ARG A 378 -26.73 -7.45 -8.83
C ARG A 378 -25.46 -8.22 -8.50
N ARG A 379 -25.56 -9.55 -8.50
CA ARG A 379 -24.38 -10.41 -8.30
C ARG A 379 -23.41 -10.24 -9.47
N SER A 380 -22.15 -9.94 -9.19
CA SER A 380 -21.07 -9.97 -10.17
C SER A 380 -20.58 -11.42 -10.38
N ARG A 381 -19.74 -11.60 -11.39
CA ARG A 381 -18.94 -12.81 -11.55
C ARG A 381 -17.56 -12.55 -10.98
N LYS A 382 -17.02 -13.52 -10.24
CA LYS A 382 -15.65 -13.45 -9.72
C LYS A 382 -14.71 -14.13 -10.73
N ASP A 383 -14.46 -13.44 -11.82
CA ASP A 383 -13.57 -13.88 -12.91
C ASP A 383 -12.40 -12.91 -13.00
N ARG A 384 -11.41 -13.09 -12.12
CA ARG A 384 -10.28 -12.17 -11.99
C ARG A 384 -9.47 -12.07 -13.27
N PHE A 385 -9.22 -13.19 -13.95
CA PHE A 385 -8.44 -13.20 -15.19
C PHE A 385 -9.09 -12.37 -16.31
N ASN A 386 -10.38 -12.64 -16.60
CA ASN A 386 -11.11 -11.87 -17.60
C ASN A 386 -11.35 -10.43 -17.14
N GLY A 387 -11.52 -10.20 -15.85
CA GLY A 387 -11.69 -8.88 -15.27
C GLY A 387 -10.45 -8.00 -15.42
N ALA A 388 -9.28 -8.52 -15.07
CA ALA A 388 -8.00 -7.85 -15.26
C ALA A 388 -7.76 -7.53 -16.75
N GLY A 389 -7.99 -8.51 -17.63
CA GLY A 389 -7.89 -8.34 -19.07
C GLY A 389 -8.83 -7.25 -19.62
N GLU A 390 -10.06 -7.16 -19.09
CA GLU A 390 -11.01 -6.12 -19.51
C GLU A 390 -10.60 -4.72 -19.03
N ILE A 391 -10.08 -4.58 -17.81
CA ILE A 391 -9.52 -3.32 -17.31
C ILE A 391 -8.35 -2.88 -18.18
N LEU A 392 -7.36 -3.77 -18.38
CA LEU A 392 -6.19 -3.49 -19.21
C LEU A 392 -6.58 -3.05 -20.63
N ARG A 393 -7.54 -3.75 -21.26
CA ARG A 393 -8.03 -3.41 -22.60
C ARG A 393 -8.65 -2.01 -22.63
N ARG A 394 -9.43 -1.63 -21.61
CA ARG A 394 -10.06 -0.31 -21.52
C ARG A 394 -9.06 0.81 -21.23
N LEU A 395 -8.08 0.56 -20.38
CA LEU A 395 -7.01 1.52 -20.10
C LEU A 395 -6.12 1.75 -21.32
N ASN A 396 -5.77 0.68 -22.05
CA ASN A 396 -4.93 0.78 -23.25
C ASN A 396 -5.67 1.35 -24.48
N ALA A 397 -6.99 1.32 -24.49
CA ALA A 397 -7.75 1.85 -25.62
C ALA A 397 -7.52 3.36 -25.77
N ARG A 398 -7.31 3.79 -27.01
CA ARG A 398 -7.15 5.20 -27.39
C ARG A 398 -8.21 5.55 -28.40
N ARG A 399 -9.08 6.48 -28.05
CA ARG A 399 -10.11 7.04 -28.93
C ARG A 399 -9.73 8.46 -29.24
N LYS A 400 -9.86 8.85 -30.49
CA LYS A 400 -9.73 10.25 -30.87
C LYS A 400 -10.79 11.08 -30.15
N SER A 401 -10.38 12.20 -29.55
CA SER A 401 -11.35 13.16 -29.04
C SER A 401 -12.22 13.68 -30.17
N ILE A 402 -13.50 13.88 -29.87
CA ILE A 402 -14.43 14.56 -30.80
C ILE A 402 -14.06 16.03 -31.01
N HIS A 403 -13.21 16.57 -30.15
CA HIS A 403 -12.73 17.95 -30.22
C HIS A 403 -11.34 18.00 -30.85
N PRO A 404 -11.16 18.70 -31.99
CA PRO A 404 -9.84 18.83 -32.63
C PRO A 404 -8.82 19.46 -31.68
N GLY A 405 -7.66 18.81 -31.52
CA GLY A 405 -6.57 19.30 -30.67
C GLY A 405 -6.59 18.80 -29.23
N GLU A 406 -7.62 18.09 -28.81
CA GLU A 406 -7.62 17.39 -27.52
C GLU A 406 -6.91 16.04 -27.61
N PRO A 407 -6.29 15.56 -26.52
CA PRO A 407 -5.66 14.26 -26.47
C PRO A 407 -6.69 13.13 -26.63
N ASP A 408 -6.23 11.99 -27.11
CA ASP A 408 -7.04 10.77 -27.19
C ASP A 408 -7.61 10.41 -25.81
N VAL A 409 -8.81 9.81 -25.79
CA VAL A 409 -9.53 9.48 -24.56
C VAL A 409 -9.53 7.96 -24.36
N PRO A 410 -9.17 7.44 -23.16
CA PRO A 410 -9.25 6.01 -22.86
C PRO A 410 -10.71 5.56 -22.68
N LEU A 411 -10.93 4.25 -22.71
CA LEU A 411 -12.26 3.66 -22.42
C LEU A 411 -12.51 3.47 -20.91
N LEU A 412 -11.54 3.80 -20.06
CA LEU A 412 -11.67 3.76 -18.62
C LEU A 412 -10.87 4.93 -18.01
N ARG A 413 -11.55 5.77 -17.26
CA ARG A 413 -10.94 6.91 -16.57
C ARG A 413 -11.74 7.31 -15.34
N TRP A 414 -11.16 8.16 -14.51
CA TRP A 414 -11.78 8.66 -13.28
C TRP A 414 -11.73 10.19 -13.22
N MET A 415 -12.79 10.81 -12.71
CA MET A 415 -12.75 12.22 -12.34
C MET A 415 -11.82 12.40 -11.13
N LYS A 416 -11.12 13.54 -11.04
CA LYS A 416 -10.18 13.86 -9.95
C LYS A 416 -10.75 13.65 -8.54
N ARG A 417 -12.06 13.76 -8.36
CA ARG A 417 -12.73 13.51 -7.08
C ARG A 417 -12.76 12.04 -6.67
N CYS A 418 -12.48 11.11 -7.56
CA CYS A 418 -12.33 9.69 -7.27
C CYS A 418 -10.91 9.42 -6.75
N THR A 419 -10.56 9.95 -5.58
CA THR A 419 -9.19 9.94 -5.07
C THR A 419 -8.67 8.53 -4.81
N ALA A 420 -9.46 7.65 -4.18
CA ALA A 420 -9.00 6.33 -3.81
C ALA A 420 -8.57 5.47 -5.03
N PRO A 421 -9.37 5.25 -6.09
CA PRO A 421 -8.92 4.48 -7.25
C PRO A 421 -7.74 5.13 -7.98
N ILE A 422 -7.64 6.46 -8.02
CA ILE A 422 -6.51 7.17 -8.62
C ILE A 422 -5.21 6.92 -7.84
N GLU A 423 -5.29 6.75 -6.54
CA GLU A 423 -4.14 6.53 -5.67
C GLU A 423 -3.78 5.05 -5.53
N THR A 424 -4.77 4.15 -5.43
CA THR A 424 -4.54 2.74 -5.11
C THR A 424 -4.27 1.90 -6.36
N ILE A 425 -5.06 2.06 -7.43
CA ILE A 425 -4.95 1.21 -8.63
C ILE A 425 -3.56 1.27 -9.29
N PRO A 426 -2.94 2.45 -9.49
CA PRO A 426 -1.63 2.51 -10.17
C PRO A 426 -0.47 1.87 -9.41
N VAL A 427 -0.61 1.67 -8.12
CA VAL A 427 0.48 1.15 -7.26
C VAL A 427 0.35 -0.33 -6.92
N LEU A 428 -0.73 -0.98 -7.35
CA LEU A 428 -0.91 -2.42 -7.14
C LEU A 428 0.20 -3.22 -7.81
N GLN A 429 0.78 -4.15 -7.07
CA GLN A 429 1.81 -5.06 -7.57
C GLN A 429 1.16 -6.22 -8.32
N SER A 430 1.93 -6.85 -9.21
CA SER A 430 1.54 -8.15 -9.76
C SER A 430 1.60 -9.22 -8.67
N ASP A 431 0.63 -10.13 -8.64
CA ASP A 431 0.67 -11.29 -7.74
C ASP A 431 1.90 -12.16 -8.09
N PRO A 432 2.78 -12.43 -7.11
CA PRO A 432 3.98 -13.26 -7.35
C PRO A 432 3.66 -14.67 -7.87
N ASN A 433 2.48 -15.21 -7.52
CA ASN A 433 2.04 -16.54 -7.92
C ASN A 433 1.21 -16.52 -9.21
N ASN A 434 0.62 -15.39 -9.56
CA ASN A 434 -0.19 -15.21 -10.76
C ASN A 434 0.08 -13.84 -11.41
N PRO A 435 1.12 -13.69 -12.24
CA PRO A 435 1.50 -12.41 -12.85
C PRO A 435 0.40 -11.74 -13.72
N ASN A 436 -0.70 -12.44 -13.99
CA ASN A 436 -1.84 -11.91 -14.76
C ASN A 436 -2.90 -11.24 -13.85
N ASP A 437 -2.65 -11.13 -12.56
CA ASP A 437 -3.55 -10.49 -11.59
C ASP A 437 -2.75 -9.60 -10.63
N VAL A 438 -3.45 -8.79 -9.86
CA VAL A 438 -2.87 -7.96 -8.82
C VAL A 438 -2.69 -8.75 -7.52
N ASP A 439 -1.66 -8.37 -6.75
CA ASP A 439 -1.45 -8.86 -5.39
C ASP A 439 -2.56 -8.34 -4.46
N THR A 440 -3.26 -9.25 -3.80
CA THR A 440 -4.38 -8.97 -2.89
C THR A 440 -3.93 -8.65 -1.46
N ASP A 441 -2.64 -8.69 -1.15
CA ASP A 441 -2.11 -8.23 0.15
C ASP A 441 -2.11 -6.69 0.25
N GLY A 442 -2.28 -5.98 -0.88
CA GLY A 442 -2.41 -4.52 -0.95
C GLY A 442 -3.86 -4.02 -0.77
N ASP A 443 -4.07 -2.72 -1.00
CA ASP A 443 -5.42 -2.12 -1.05
C ASP A 443 -6.00 -2.28 -2.48
N ASP A 444 -6.52 -3.47 -2.78
CA ASP A 444 -7.05 -3.86 -4.09
C ASP A 444 -8.55 -3.62 -4.26
N HIS A 445 -9.23 -3.08 -3.23
CA HIS A 445 -10.69 -2.94 -3.24
C HIS A 445 -11.23 -2.05 -4.36
N CYS A 446 -10.50 -0.98 -4.72
CA CYS A 446 -10.86 -0.14 -5.87
C CYS A 446 -10.63 -0.86 -7.21
N TRP A 447 -9.67 -1.76 -7.27
CA TRP A 447 -9.44 -2.63 -8.43
C TRP A 447 -10.58 -3.62 -8.60
N ASP A 448 -10.96 -4.34 -7.55
CA ASP A 448 -12.03 -5.34 -7.58
C ASP A 448 -13.39 -4.69 -7.91
N ASP A 449 -13.71 -3.55 -7.30
CA ASP A 449 -14.88 -2.74 -7.63
C ASP A 449 -14.89 -2.36 -9.14
N THR A 450 -13.76 -1.86 -9.66
CA THR A 450 -13.61 -1.54 -11.10
C THR A 450 -13.73 -2.78 -11.98
N MET A 451 -13.19 -3.91 -11.54
CA MET A 451 -13.28 -5.19 -12.23
C MET A 451 -14.74 -5.65 -12.36
N TYR A 452 -15.53 -5.56 -11.28
CA TYR A 452 -16.95 -5.90 -11.33
C TYR A 452 -17.72 -4.98 -12.28
N ALA A 453 -17.39 -3.68 -12.30
CA ALA A 453 -17.97 -2.76 -13.28
C ALA A 453 -17.67 -3.21 -14.71
N CYS A 454 -16.42 -3.49 -15.03
CA CYS A 454 -15.95 -3.89 -16.35
C CYS A 454 -16.57 -5.23 -16.80
N LEU A 455 -16.59 -6.24 -15.93
CA LEU A 455 -17.20 -7.55 -16.21
C LEU A 455 -18.71 -7.46 -16.45
N SER A 456 -19.39 -6.51 -15.83
CA SER A 456 -20.84 -6.33 -16.00
C SER A 456 -21.22 -5.80 -17.38
N ARG A 457 -20.26 -5.23 -18.13
CA ARG A 457 -20.46 -4.57 -19.42
C ARG A 457 -19.21 -4.71 -20.28
N GLN A 458 -18.87 -5.94 -20.65
CA GLN A 458 -17.72 -6.25 -21.51
C GLN A 458 -17.84 -5.57 -22.88
N LEU A 459 -16.74 -5.05 -23.40
CA LEU A 459 -16.65 -4.53 -24.77
C LEU A 459 -16.81 -5.69 -25.75
N ARG A 460 -17.59 -5.49 -26.80
CA ARG A 460 -17.65 -6.47 -27.90
C ARG A 460 -16.32 -6.43 -28.66
N ILE A 461 -15.73 -7.58 -28.93
CA ILE A 461 -14.63 -7.71 -29.89
C ILE A 461 -15.27 -7.63 -31.27
N ARG A 462 -14.94 -6.63 -32.08
CA ARG A 462 -15.29 -6.62 -33.48
C ARG A 462 -14.38 -7.60 -34.19
N ASP A 463 -14.94 -8.60 -34.86
CA ASP A 463 -14.20 -9.35 -35.87
C ASP A 463 -13.85 -8.37 -37.02
N THR A 464 -12.57 -8.28 -37.35
CA THR A 464 -12.03 -7.38 -38.41
C THR A 464 -12.53 -7.70 -39.82
N LYS A 465 -13.58 -8.52 -39.95
CA LYS A 465 -14.20 -8.88 -41.23
C LYS A 465 -15.43 -8.03 -41.62
N ASP A 466 -15.89 -7.15 -40.72
CA ASP A 466 -17.07 -6.31 -40.96
C ASP A 466 -16.65 -4.85 -41.23
N GLU A 467 -15.81 -4.61 -42.26
CA GLU A 467 -15.40 -3.26 -42.68
C GLU A 467 -16.43 -2.53 -43.56
N ASP A 468 -17.62 -3.10 -43.82
CA ASP A 468 -18.57 -2.54 -44.77
C ASP A 468 -19.96 -2.20 -44.21
N ASP A 469 -20.12 -1.92 -42.90
CA ASP A 469 -21.36 -1.31 -42.40
C ASP A 469 -21.04 -0.11 -41.50
N ASP A 470 -21.00 1.07 -42.13
CA ASP A 470 -21.14 2.36 -41.47
C ASP A 470 -22.53 2.46 -40.80
N ASP A 471 -22.56 2.87 -39.56
CA ASP A 471 -23.69 3.11 -38.65
C ASP A 471 -24.10 1.91 -37.79
N ASP A 472 -23.49 1.85 -36.62
CA ASP A 472 -24.10 1.49 -35.34
C ASP A 472 -23.06 1.10 -34.29
N ASN A 473 -22.25 2.08 -33.84
CA ASN A 473 -21.34 1.95 -32.71
C ASN A 473 -22.06 2.09 -31.34
N VAL A 474 -23.36 1.85 -31.36
CA VAL A 474 -24.14 1.80 -30.13
C VAL A 474 -23.98 0.41 -29.53
N VAL A 475 -23.25 0.29 -28.39
CA VAL A 475 -23.37 -0.90 -27.56
C VAL A 475 -24.84 -1.00 -27.13
N GLU A 476 -25.62 -1.83 -27.82
CA GLU A 476 -27.02 -2.02 -27.52
C GLU A 476 -27.18 -2.63 -26.12
N MET A 477 -27.46 -1.78 -25.16
CA MET A 477 -27.71 -2.18 -23.78
C MET A 477 -28.98 -3.01 -23.60
N SER A 478 -29.82 -3.06 -24.65
CA SER A 478 -31.00 -3.93 -24.76
C SER A 478 -30.66 -5.43 -24.84
N SER A 479 -29.50 -5.81 -25.39
CA SER A 479 -29.14 -7.22 -25.55
C SER A 479 -28.85 -7.95 -24.23
N TYR A 480 -28.41 -7.22 -23.21
CA TYR A 480 -28.20 -7.81 -21.87
C TYR A 480 -29.52 -8.06 -21.13
N ARG A 481 -30.51 -7.18 -21.33
CA ARG A 481 -31.87 -7.41 -20.79
C ARG A 481 -32.57 -8.60 -21.48
N ARG A 482 -32.38 -8.81 -22.77
CA ARG A 482 -32.98 -9.94 -23.50
C ARG A 482 -32.38 -11.29 -23.09
N ARG A 483 -31.08 -11.37 -22.80
CA ARG A 483 -30.46 -12.63 -22.32
C ARG A 483 -30.79 -12.96 -20.86
N ALA A 484 -30.94 -11.96 -19.98
CA ALA A 484 -31.39 -12.18 -18.62
C ALA A 484 -32.88 -12.49 -18.51
N GLY A 485 -33.71 -12.01 -19.44
CA GLY A 485 -35.17 -12.30 -19.48
C GLY A 485 -35.54 -13.57 -20.26
N GLY A 486 -34.63 -14.18 -21.03
CA GLY A 486 -34.87 -15.37 -21.84
C GLY A 486 -34.68 -16.71 -21.13
N ALA A 487 -34.30 -16.70 -19.85
CA ALA A 487 -34.07 -17.94 -19.08
C ALA A 487 -35.20 -18.31 -18.14
N MET A 488 -36.46 -17.95 -18.47
CA MET A 488 -37.65 -18.53 -17.83
C MET A 488 -38.57 -19.13 -18.90
N GLY A 489 -38.04 -20.07 -19.64
CA GLY A 489 -38.80 -21.08 -20.33
C GLY A 489 -38.60 -22.39 -19.60
N VAL A 490 -39.54 -22.72 -18.71
CA VAL A 490 -39.69 -24.08 -18.15
C VAL A 490 -40.06 -24.99 -19.32
N PRO A 491 -39.30 -26.06 -19.62
CA PRO A 491 -39.76 -27.04 -20.59
C PRO A 491 -40.94 -27.80 -20.00
N PRO A 492 -41.98 -28.09 -20.79
CA PRO A 492 -43.09 -28.94 -20.32
C PRO A 492 -42.66 -30.39 -20.29
N GLY A 493 -42.82 -31.01 -19.18
CA GLY A 493 -43.03 -32.44 -19.06
C GLY A 493 -41.84 -33.34 -18.94
N GLY A 494 -41.84 -34.12 -17.88
CA GLY A 494 -41.31 -35.46 -17.92
C GLY A 494 -40.31 -35.83 -16.83
N TRP A 495 -40.87 -36.42 -15.74
CA TRP A 495 -40.33 -37.41 -14.78
C TRP A 495 -39.10 -37.04 -13.95
#